data_714be527132bfe99427eeb8beceb0167
#
_entry.id   714be527132bfe99427eeb8beceb0167
#
_cell.length_a   1.000
_cell.length_b   1.000
_cell.length_c   1.000
_cell.angle_alpha   90.00
_cell.angle_beta   90.00
_cell.angle_gamma   90.00
#
_symmetry.space_group_name_H-M   'P 1'
#
loop_
_entity.id
_entity.type
_entity.pdbx_description
1 polymer ?
#
loop_
_entity_poly.entity_id
_entity_poly.type
_entity_poly.pdbx_seq_one_letter_code
_entity_poly.pdbx_strand_id
1 'polypeptide(L)'
;MTSEIRNPELWREGELKIEWVRRHMPLLAGLEKEFKESKPFKGKKIALSVHLEAKTAHLCEILAEGGAEMYITGSNPLSTQDDIAAALVHEGLNVFAVHGATEEEYFRGIRKVIEVGPNIIIDDGGDLVNMIHTEYRELIPNVIGGCEETTTGILRLEAMNKAKELEFPMMLVNNADCKHLFENRYGTGQSVWDGINRTTNLIVAGKNVVVAGYGWCGKGVSMRAKGLGADVIVTEIDPIRAMEAVMDGFKVMSMSEAAAVGDIFVTVTGCNDVITADHFMKMKDGAICCNAGHFDVEVAVAALKKMAVGHAPARNNIEAYKLENGNTIYIIAEGRLVNLAAGDGHPAEIMDMSFAIQALSAKYLVDNEKTICREKGQMLNAVPREIDNEVANRKLADWGISIDKLTPEQSKYLYGGH
;
A
#
# COMPACT_ATOMS: atom_id res chain seq x y z
N MET A 1 0.84 -15.34 -24.08
CA MET A 1 0.98 -16.19 -22.86
C MET A 1 -0.44 -16.35 -22.32
N THR A 2 -0.84 -17.52 -21.81
CA THR A 2 -2.18 -17.71 -21.28
C THR A 2 -2.20 -17.25 -19.82
N SER A 3 -3.15 -16.40 -19.45
CA SER A 3 -3.36 -15.96 -18.06
C SER A 3 -3.59 -17.15 -17.12
N GLU A 4 -3.13 -17.01 -15.87
CA GLU A 4 -3.32 -18.00 -14.80
C GLU A 4 -4.15 -17.38 -13.69
N ILE A 5 -5.47 -17.59 -13.71
CA ILE A 5 -6.42 -17.06 -12.74
C ILE A 5 -7.34 -18.17 -12.23
N ARG A 6 -8.02 -17.94 -11.11
CA ARG A 6 -9.09 -18.78 -10.60
C ARG A 6 -10.44 -18.13 -10.90
N ASN A 7 -11.48 -18.94 -11.11
CA ASN A 7 -12.87 -18.48 -11.26
C ASN A 7 -13.09 -17.44 -12.40
N PRO A 8 -12.70 -17.73 -13.65
CA PRO A 8 -12.87 -16.79 -14.77
C PRO A 8 -14.34 -16.40 -15.04
N GLU A 9 -15.29 -17.17 -14.54
CA GLU A 9 -16.73 -16.89 -14.64
C GLU A 9 -17.19 -15.69 -13.80
N LEU A 10 -16.38 -15.23 -12.83
CA LEU A 10 -16.70 -14.08 -11.95
C LEU A 10 -16.42 -12.72 -12.60
N TRP A 11 -16.10 -12.68 -13.91
CA TRP A 11 -15.70 -11.44 -14.56
C TRP A 11 -16.74 -10.30 -14.47
N ARG A 12 -18.06 -10.65 -14.44
CA ARG A 12 -19.11 -9.63 -14.33
C ARG A 12 -19.15 -8.95 -12.97
N GLU A 13 -18.91 -9.68 -11.90
CA GLU A 13 -18.79 -9.15 -10.54
C GLU A 13 -17.61 -8.20 -10.44
N GLY A 14 -16.48 -8.59 -11.04
CA GLY A 14 -15.28 -7.75 -11.13
C GLY A 14 -15.52 -6.48 -11.94
N GLU A 15 -16.16 -6.59 -13.12
CA GLU A 15 -16.50 -5.44 -13.97
C GLU A 15 -17.37 -4.42 -13.23
N LEU A 16 -18.40 -4.86 -12.47
CA LEU A 16 -19.22 -3.96 -11.66
C LEU A 16 -18.42 -3.20 -10.60
N LYS A 17 -17.45 -3.84 -9.96
CA LYS A 17 -16.55 -3.19 -8.99
C LYS A 17 -15.64 -2.17 -9.68
N ILE A 18 -15.07 -2.53 -10.84
CA ILE A 18 -14.21 -1.63 -11.62
C ILE A 18 -15.01 -0.42 -12.12
N GLU A 19 -16.24 -0.64 -12.63
CA GLU A 19 -17.09 0.48 -13.06
C GLU A 19 -17.43 1.43 -11.91
N TRP A 20 -17.68 0.89 -10.71
CA TRP A 20 -17.91 1.70 -9.52
C TRP A 20 -16.72 2.62 -9.22
N VAL A 21 -15.51 2.07 -9.14
CA VAL A 21 -14.31 2.86 -8.81
C VAL A 21 -13.96 3.85 -9.92
N ARG A 22 -14.13 3.49 -11.19
CA ARG A 22 -13.91 4.37 -12.35
C ARG A 22 -14.71 5.66 -12.24
N ARG A 23 -15.95 5.60 -11.73
CA ARG A 23 -16.81 6.78 -11.50
C ARG A 23 -16.30 7.67 -10.35
N HIS A 24 -15.48 7.14 -9.45
CA HIS A 24 -14.96 7.85 -8.28
C HIS A 24 -13.46 8.15 -8.38
N MET A 25 -12.87 7.94 -9.56
CA MET A 25 -11.46 8.19 -9.85
C MET A 25 -11.29 9.12 -11.07
N PRO A 26 -11.75 10.38 -10.96
CA PRO A 26 -11.81 11.32 -12.08
C PRO A 26 -10.42 11.74 -12.61
N LEU A 27 -9.36 11.71 -11.80
CA LEU A 27 -8.00 11.98 -12.26
C LEU A 27 -7.55 10.92 -13.25
N LEU A 28 -7.74 9.64 -12.88
CA LEU A 28 -7.42 8.52 -13.76
C LEU A 28 -8.27 8.56 -15.04
N ALA A 29 -9.55 8.87 -14.94
CA ALA A 29 -10.42 9.05 -16.12
C ALA A 29 -9.96 10.19 -17.04
N GLY A 30 -9.37 11.24 -16.47
CA GLY A 30 -8.71 12.31 -17.23
C GLY A 30 -7.46 11.83 -17.95
N LEU A 31 -6.60 11.12 -17.24
CA LEU A 31 -5.37 10.53 -17.79
C LEU A 31 -5.67 9.47 -18.86
N GLU A 32 -6.73 8.67 -18.70
CA GLU A 32 -7.16 7.71 -19.71
C GLU A 32 -7.36 8.37 -21.08
N LYS A 33 -8.09 9.50 -21.12
CA LYS A 33 -8.32 10.26 -22.37
C LYS A 33 -7.01 10.75 -22.98
N GLU A 34 -6.14 11.34 -22.17
CA GLU A 34 -4.84 11.84 -22.61
C GLU A 34 -3.92 10.71 -23.12
N PHE A 35 -3.89 9.57 -22.42
CA PHE A 35 -3.06 8.42 -22.80
C PHE A 35 -3.60 7.69 -24.02
N LYS A 36 -4.92 7.64 -24.18
CA LYS A 36 -5.57 7.09 -25.37
C LYS A 36 -5.19 7.84 -26.64
N GLU A 37 -5.05 9.16 -26.55
CA GLU A 37 -4.63 10.01 -27.66
C GLU A 37 -3.11 9.96 -27.90
N SER A 38 -2.31 10.12 -26.84
CA SER A 38 -0.86 10.26 -26.93
C SER A 38 -0.08 8.94 -27.03
N LYS A 39 -0.70 7.84 -26.56
CA LYS A 39 -0.08 6.49 -26.54
C LYS A 39 1.35 6.46 -25.97
N PRO A 40 1.59 6.99 -24.74
CA PRO A 40 2.94 7.15 -24.19
C PRO A 40 3.67 5.81 -23.99
N PHE A 41 2.93 4.72 -23.82
CA PHE A 41 3.48 3.38 -23.60
C PHE A 41 3.48 2.49 -24.83
N LYS A 42 3.25 3.06 -26.02
CA LYS A 42 3.23 2.25 -27.26
C LYS A 42 4.48 1.41 -27.43
N GLY A 43 4.29 0.09 -27.54
CA GLY A 43 5.37 -0.88 -27.71
C GLY A 43 6.18 -1.17 -26.45
N LYS A 44 5.71 -0.73 -25.28
CA LYS A 44 6.32 -1.05 -23.98
C LYS A 44 5.52 -2.14 -23.28
N LYS A 45 6.24 -3.06 -22.62
CA LYS A 45 5.69 -4.06 -21.71
C LYS A 45 5.81 -3.54 -20.28
N ILE A 46 4.71 -3.55 -19.55
CA ILE A 46 4.67 -3.15 -18.14
C ILE A 46 4.36 -4.39 -17.29
N ALA A 47 5.27 -4.72 -16.37
CA ALA A 47 5.01 -5.71 -15.33
C ALA A 47 4.53 -4.98 -14.07
N LEU A 48 3.38 -5.40 -13.54
CA LEU A 48 2.77 -4.81 -12.36
C LEU A 48 2.57 -5.88 -11.28
N SER A 49 3.05 -5.61 -10.07
CA SER A 49 2.82 -6.38 -8.85
C SER A 49 2.33 -5.43 -7.77
N VAL A 50 1.01 -5.25 -7.68
CA VAL A 50 0.33 -4.38 -6.70
C VAL A 50 -0.88 -5.14 -6.16
N HIS A 51 -1.44 -4.74 -5.02
CA HIS A 51 -2.67 -5.34 -4.51
C HIS A 51 -3.75 -5.37 -5.60
N LEU A 52 -4.11 -6.57 -6.09
CA LEU A 52 -5.01 -6.73 -7.23
C LEU A 52 -6.47 -6.64 -6.79
N GLU A 53 -7.00 -5.42 -6.84
CA GLU A 53 -8.39 -5.07 -6.54
C GLU A 53 -8.90 -4.02 -7.54
N ALA A 54 -10.13 -3.54 -7.42
CA ALA A 54 -10.80 -2.76 -8.45
C ALA A 54 -10.06 -1.47 -8.87
N LYS A 55 -9.44 -0.75 -7.92
CA LYS A 55 -8.72 0.49 -8.22
C LYS A 55 -7.43 0.24 -8.98
N THR A 56 -6.71 -0.84 -8.63
CA THR A 56 -5.54 -1.32 -9.36
C THR A 56 -5.91 -1.76 -10.77
N ALA A 57 -7.06 -2.42 -10.93
CA ALA A 57 -7.55 -2.79 -12.26
C ALA A 57 -7.75 -1.55 -13.14
N HIS A 58 -8.37 -0.50 -12.63
CA HIS A 58 -8.54 0.75 -13.38
C HIS A 58 -7.21 1.41 -13.76
N LEU A 59 -6.18 1.36 -12.89
CA LEU A 59 -4.82 1.78 -13.27
C LEU A 59 -4.29 0.93 -14.45
N CYS A 60 -4.46 -0.39 -14.40
CA CYS A 60 -4.02 -1.27 -15.49
C CYS A 60 -4.71 -0.95 -16.82
N GLU A 61 -6.02 -0.67 -16.78
CA GLU A 61 -6.80 -0.29 -17.97
C GLU A 61 -6.25 0.98 -18.62
N ILE A 62 -6.00 2.04 -17.85
CA ILE A 62 -5.49 3.31 -18.41
C ILE A 62 -4.08 3.19 -18.97
N LEU A 63 -3.22 2.37 -18.36
CA LEU A 63 -1.88 2.08 -18.90
C LEU A 63 -1.98 1.31 -20.22
N ALA A 64 -2.89 0.32 -20.30
CA ALA A 64 -3.18 -0.41 -21.54
C ALA A 64 -3.75 0.49 -22.63
N GLU A 65 -4.71 1.37 -22.28
CA GLU A 65 -5.23 2.41 -23.20
C GLU A 65 -4.11 3.36 -23.66
N GLY A 66 -3.10 3.59 -22.83
CA GLY A 66 -1.86 4.29 -23.17
C GLY A 66 -0.93 3.54 -24.13
N GLY A 67 -1.30 2.32 -24.54
CA GLY A 67 -0.56 1.48 -25.48
C GLY A 67 0.41 0.50 -24.84
N ALA A 68 0.36 0.32 -23.51
CA ALA A 68 1.16 -0.69 -22.80
C ALA A 68 0.64 -2.10 -23.09
N GLU A 69 1.54 -3.07 -23.19
CA GLU A 69 1.23 -4.48 -23.06
C GLU A 69 1.39 -4.85 -21.56
N MET A 70 0.24 -5.04 -20.88
CA MET A 70 0.19 -5.23 -19.45
C MET A 70 0.38 -6.70 -19.06
N TYR A 71 1.21 -6.92 -18.03
CA TYR A 71 1.43 -8.20 -17.37
C TYR A 71 1.27 -8.00 -15.86
N ILE A 72 0.24 -8.58 -15.28
CA ILE A 72 -0.31 -8.21 -13.98
C ILE A 72 -0.24 -9.39 -13.02
N THR A 73 0.28 -9.16 -11.82
CA THR A 73 0.17 -10.08 -10.67
C THR A 73 -0.21 -9.32 -9.42
N GLY A 74 -0.56 -10.02 -8.35
CA GLY A 74 -0.84 -9.41 -7.05
C GLY A 74 0.40 -9.35 -6.17
N SER A 75 0.59 -8.29 -5.41
CA SER A 75 1.66 -8.17 -4.40
C SER A 75 1.35 -8.92 -3.09
N ASN A 76 0.11 -9.38 -2.90
CA ASN A 76 -0.29 -10.13 -1.72
C ASN A 76 -1.44 -11.09 -2.06
N PRO A 77 -1.30 -12.40 -1.74
CA PRO A 77 -2.33 -13.41 -2.05
C PRO A 77 -3.71 -13.12 -1.45
N LEU A 78 -3.77 -12.54 -0.25
CA LEU A 78 -5.05 -12.32 0.43
C LEU A 78 -5.78 -11.05 -0.01
N SER A 79 -5.06 -10.08 -0.58
CA SER A 79 -5.67 -8.87 -1.14
C SER A 79 -6.08 -9.03 -2.60
N THR A 80 -5.56 -10.05 -3.27
CA THR A 80 -5.97 -10.40 -4.64
C THR A 80 -7.46 -10.77 -4.68
N GLN A 81 -8.21 -10.20 -5.62
CA GLN A 81 -9.63 -10.50 -5.84
C GLN A 81 -9.78 -11.26 -7.16
N ASP A 82 -10.30 -12.51 -7.10
CA ASP A 82 -10.42 -13.40 -8.25
C ASP A 82 -11.39 -12.86 -9.31
N ASP A 83 -12.45 -12.17 -8.91
CA ASP A 83 -13.40 -11.51 -9.80
C ASP A 83 -12.77 -10.34 -10.58
N ILE A 84 -11.88 -9.58 -9.94
CA ILE A 84 -11.10 -8.53 -10.60
C ILE A 84 -10.09 -9.14 -11.59
N ALA A 85 -9.38 -10.18 -11.20
CA ALA A 85 -8.49 -10.90 -12.11
C ALA A 85 -9.25 -11.43 -13.33
N ALA A 86 -10.47 -11.98 -13.11
CA ALA A 86 -11.34 -12.46 -14.18
C ALA A 86 -11.80 -11.34 -15.12
N ALA A 87 -12.17 -10.17 -14.58
CA ALA A 87 -12.59 -9.01 -15.37
C ALA A 87 -11.45 -8.52 -16.28
N LEU A 88 -10.24 -8.35 -15.75
CA LEU A 88 -9.08 -7.93 -16.54
C LEU A 88 -8.72 -8.92 -17.66
N VAL A 89 -8.84 -10.23 -17.40
CA VAL A 89 -8.63 -11.26 -18.42
C VAL A 89 -9.73 -11.19 -19.49
N HIS A 90 -10.98 -10.93 -19.09
CA HIS A 90 -12.10 -10.77 -20.02
C HIS A 90 -11.89 -9.57 -20.96
N GLU A 91 -11.27 -8.50 -20.46
CA GLU A 91 -10.87 -7.32 -21.25
C GLU A 91 -9.60 -7.54 -22.09
N GLY A 92 -8.96 -8.70 -21.98
CA GLY A 92 -7.82 -9.09 -22.81
C GLY A 92 -6.45 -8.77 -22.21
N LEU A 93 -6.36 -8.42 -20.94
CA LEU A 93 -5.09 -8.20 -20.24
C LEU A 93 -4.49 -9.53 -19.76
N ASN A 94 -3.17 -9.56 -19.54
CA ASN A 94 -2.48 -10.77 -19.08
C ASN A 94 -2.37 -10.73 -17.55
N VAL A 95 -3.02 -11.68 -16.85
CA VAL A 95 -3.11 -11.74 -15.38
C VAL A 95 -2.63 -13.09 -14.86
N PHE A 96 -1.78 -13.05 -13.82
CA PHE A 96 -1.19 -14.21 -13.15
C PHE A 96 -1.34 -14.06 -11.64
N ALA A 97 -2.58 -14.10 -11.15
CA ALA A 97 -2.90 -13.84 -9.75
C ALA A 97 -4.10 -14.65 -9.28
N VAL A 98 -4.04 -15.16 -8.05
CA VAL A 98 -5.05 -16.00 -7.44
C VAL A 98 -5.23 -15.61 -5.98
N HIS A 99 -6.49 -15.46 -5.53
CA HIS A 99 -6.80 -15.23 -4.12
C HIS A 99 -6.40 -16.44 -3.26
N GLY A 100 -5.73 -16.19 -2.14
CA GLY A 100 -5.27 -17.27 -1.25
C GLY A 100 -4.19 -18.16 -1.86
N ALA A 101 -3.42 -17.64 -2.83
CA ALA A 101 -2.29 -18.34 -3.43
C ALA A 101 -1.30 -18.82 -2.35
N THR A 102 -0.77 -20.03 -2.55
CA THR A 102 0.40 -20.50 -1.79
C THR A 102 1.62 -19.64 -2.12
N GLU A 103 2.67 -19.73 -1.31
CA GLU A 103 3.94 -19.05 -1.57
C GLU A 103 4.52 -19.41 -2.95
N GLU A 104 4.45 -20.70 -3.34
CA GLU A 104 4.90 -21.16 -4.66
C GLU A 104 4.07 -20.54 -5.79
N GLU A 105 2.74 -20.50 -5.66
CA GLU A 105 1.84 -19.89 -6.65
C GLU A 105 2.07 -18.37 -6.76
N TYR A 106 2.29 -17.69 -5.62
CA TYR A 106 2.62 -16.27 -5.58
C TYR A 106 3.89 -15.94 -6.37
N PHE A 107 5.00 -16.62 -6.04
CA PHE A 107 6.26 -16.40 -6.76
C PHE A 107 6.20 -16.88 -8.21
N ARG A 108 5.38 -17.88 -8.54
CA ARG A 108 5.12 -18.25 -9.92
C ARG A 108 4.46 -17.11 -10.70
N GLY A 109 3.48 -16.42 -10.11
CA GLY A 109 2.85 -15.23 -10.71
C GLY A 109 3.88 -14.14 -11.01
N ILE A 110 4.77 -13.83 -10.06
CA ILE A 110 5.86 -12.87 -10.25
C ILE A 110 6.80 -13.29 -11.38
N ARG A 111 7.22 -14.57 -11.44
CA ARG A 111 8.06 -15.08 -12.52
C ARG A 111 7.39 -14.89 -13.88
N LYS A 112 6.09 -15.17 -14.00
CA LYS A 112 5.33 -15.02 -15.25
C LYS A 112 5.36 -13.61 -15.80
N VAL A 113 5.23 -12.59 -14.95
CA VAL A 113 5.29 -11.19 -15.39
C VAL A 113 6.71 -10.72 -15.67
N ILE A 114 7.75 -11.37 -15.13
CA ILE A 114 9.15 -11.08 -15.41
C ILE A 114 9.61 -11.72 -16.72
N GLU A 115 9.24 -12.98 -16.97
CA GLU A 115 9.68 -13.78 -18.12
C GLU A 115 9.34 -13.15 -19.49
N VAL A 116 8.39 -12.21 -19.52
CA VAL A 116 8.04 -11.48 -20.76
C VAL A 116 9.07 -10.42 -21.15
N GLY A 117 10.05 -10.12 -20.29
CA GLY A 117 11.06 -9.08 -20.50
C GLY A 117 10.46 -7.67 -20.43
N PRO A 118 9.94 -7.23 -19.26
CA PRO A 118 9.28 -5.94 -19.12
C PRO A 118 10.23 -4.76 -19.33
N ASN A 119 9.67 -3.64 -19.80
CA ASN A 119 10.38 -2.38 -19.94
C ASN A 119 10.16 -1.46 -18.71
N ILE A 120 9.00 -1.56 -18.10
CA ILE A 120 8.63 -0.76 -16.93
C ILE A 120 8.14 -1.72 -15.85
N ILE A 121 8.51 -1.42 -14.61
CA ILE A 121 8.11 -2.17 -13.43
C ILE A 121 7.23 -1.26 -12.57
N ILE A 122 6.08 -1.78 -12.11
CA ILE A 122 5.29 -1.15 -11.04
C ILE A 122 5.21 -2.18 -9.91
N ASP A 123 5.85 -1.89 -8.78
CA ASP A 123 6.03 -2.83 -7.67
C ASP A 123 5.47 -2.27 -6.37
N ASP A 124 5.01 -3.14 -5.51
CA ASP A 124 4.47 -2.81 -4.20
C ASP A 124 5.04 -3.78 -3.16
N GLY A 125 6.18 -3.36 -2.58
CA GLY A 125 6.94 -4.14 -1.59
C GLY A 125 8.27 -4.66 -2.10
N GLY A 126 8.61 -4.48 -3.38
CA GLY A 126 9.93 -4.74 -3.94
C GLY A 126 10.24 -6.20 -4.26
N ASP A 127 9.26 -7.12 -4.25
CA ASP A 127 9.52 -8.53 -4.57
C ASP A 127 9.81 -8.75 -6.06
N LEU A 128 9.10 -8.05 -6.93
CA LEU A 128 9.32 -8.11 -8.37
C LEU A 128 10.70 -7.55 -8.75
N VAL A 129 11.06 -6.39 -8.21
CA VAL A 129 12.38 -5.78 -8.42
C VAL A 129 13.49 -6.69 -7.87
N ASN A 130 13.33 -7.22 -6.66
CA ASN A 130 14.30 -8.13 -6.05
C ASN A 130 14.52 -9.39 -6.89
N MET A 131 13.45 -10.00 -7.38
CA MET A 131 13.54 -11.22 -8.20
C MET A 131 14.26 -10.97 -9.53
N ILE A 132 14.03 -9.81 -10.18
CA ILE A 132 14.78 -9.44 -11.39
C ILE A 132 16.29 -9.37 -11.09
N HIS A 133 16.67 -8.77 -9.96
CA HIS A 133 18.08 -8.61 -9.58
C HIS A 133 18.76 -9.91 -9.10
N THR A 134 18.00 -10.89 -8.65
CA THR A 134 18.55 -12.16 -8.14
C THR A 134 18.47 -13.31 -9.15
N GLU A 135 17.33 -13.47 -9.83
CA GLU A 135 17.04 -14.63 -10.68
C GLU A 135 17.04 -14.31 -12.19
N TYR A 136 16.82 -13.05 -12.62
CA TYR A 136 16.60 -12.66 -14.02
C TYR A 136 17.47 -11.47 -14.44
N ARG A 137 18.71 -11.42 -13.99
CA ARG A 137 19.64 -10.31 -14.25
C ARG A 137 19.87 -10.01 -15.74
N GLU A 138 19.75 -11.03 -16.61
CA GLU A 138 19.86 -10.89 -18.06
C GLU A 138 18.78 -9.98 -18.66
N LEU A 139 17.66 -9.78 -17.97
CA LEU A 139 16.58 -8.88 -18.40
C LEU A 139 16.78 -7.42 -17.99
N ILE A 140 17.68 -7.13 -17.05
CA ILE A 140 17.96 -5.77 -16.57
C ILE A 140 18.22 -4.76 -17.69
N PRO A 141 19.00 -5.10 -18.78
CA PRO A 141 19.21 -4.17 -19.88
C PRO A 141 17.94 -3.72 -20.61
N ASN A 142 16.85 -4.49 -20.52
CA ASN A 142 15.57 -4.16 -21.15
C ASN A 142 14.70 -3.22 -20.29
N VAL A 143 15.02 -3.10 -18.98
CA VAL A 143 14.24 -2.31 -18.03
C VAL A 143 14.62 -0.83 -18.11
N ILE A 144 13.68 0.01 -18.48
CA ILE A 144 13.82 1.47 -18.47
C ILE A 144 13.89 1.97 -17.03
N GLY A 145 13.02 1.47 -16.18
CA GLY A 145 12.94 1.79 -14.77
C GLY A 145 11.67 1.23 -14.14
N GLY A 146 11.47 1.56 -12.86
CA GLY A 146 10.28 1.14 -12.13
C GLY A 146 9.74 2.22 -11.19
N CYS A 147 8.58 1.93 -10.61
CA CYS A 147 7.86 2.78 -9.65
C CYS A 147 7.52 1.93 -8.42
N GLU A 148 7.87 2.40 -7.22
CA GLU A 148 7.59 1.70 -5.97
C GLU A 148 6.46 2.37 -5.21
N GLU A 149 5.44 1.60 -4.87
CA GLU A 149 4.19 2.06 -4.24
C GLU A 149 4.31 2.24 -2.73
N THR A 150 5.16 1.45 -2.04
CA THR A 150 5.06 1.35 -0.57
C THR A 150 6.38 1.60 0.15
N THR A 151 6.27 2.07 1.40
CA THR A 151 7.42 2.34 2.28
C THR A 151 8.34 1.14 2.45
N THR A 152 7.79 -0.07 2.58
CA THR A 152 8.60 -1.30 2.77
C THR A 152 9.47 -1.59 1.55
N GLY A 153 8.93 -1.44 0.34
CA GLY A 153 9.69 -1.57 -0.89
C GLY A 153 10.77 -0.49 -1.00
N ILE A 154 10.46 0.76 -0.64
CA ILE A 154 11.45 1.84 -0.64
C ILE A 154 12.64 1.52 0.27
N LEU A 155 12.42 1.02 1.49
CA LEU A 155 13.50 0.63 2.39
C LEU A 155 14.40 -0.45 1.79
N ARG A 156 13.82 -1.42 1.09
CA ARG A 156 14.58 -2.46 0.35
C ARG A 156 15.39 -1.85 -0.80
N LEU A 157 14.78 -0.98 -1.58
CA LEU A 157 15.45 -0.28 -2.68
C LEU A 157 16.59 0.62 -2.18
N GLU A 158 16.42 1.32 -1.05
CA GLU A 158 17.47 2.11 -0.42
C GLU A 158 18.66 1.24 0.00
N ALA A 159 18.39 0.06 0.59
CA ALA A 159 19.43 -0.91 0.95
C ALA A 159 20.17 -1.41 -0.30
N MET A 160 19.47 -1.82 -1.36
CA MET A 160 20.05 -2.25 -2.63
C MET A 160 20.86 -1.13 -3.31
N ASN A 161 20.33 0.10 -3.30
CA ASN A 161 21.02 1.25 -3.90
C ASN A 161 22.30 1.60 -3.14
N LYS A 162 22.28 1.57 -1.80
CA LYS A 162 23.44 1.76 -0.94
C LYS A 162 24.50 0.69 -1.16
N ALA A 163 24.07 -0.55 -1.36
CA ALA A 163 24.95 -1.68 -1.70
C ALA A 163 25.46 -1.64 -3.16
N LYS A 164 24.95 -0.70 -3.98
CA LYS A 164 25.20 -0.61 -5.45
C LYS A 164 24.74 -1.84 -6.23
N GLU A 165 23.74 -2.51 -5.73
CA GLU A 165 23.10 -3.70 -6.31
C GLU A 165 21.90 -3.35 -7.20
N LEU A 166 21.26 -2.20 -6.96
CA LEU A 166 20.17 -1.69 -7.81
C LEU A 166 20.76 -1.24 -9.16
N GLU A 167 20.25 -1.80 -10.27
CA GLU A 167 20.85 -1.64 -11.61
C GLU A 167 19.92 -0.95 -12.63
N PHE A 168 18.73 -0.52 -12.22
CA PHE A 168 17.85 0.35 -13.02
C PHE A 168 17.18 1.42 -12.15
N PRO A 169 16.78 2.55 -12.77
CA PRO A 169 16.17 3.66 -12.02
C PRO A 169 14.82 3.26 -11.40
N MET A 170 14.58 3.68 -10.16
CA MET A 170 13.30 3.52 -9.47
C MET A 170 12.75 4.87 -9.02
N MET A 171 11.48 5.14 -9.34
CA MET A 171 10.73 6.28 -8.85
C MET A 171 10.14 5.96 -7.48
N LEU A 172 10.40 6.81 -6.50
CA LEU A 172 9.92 6.65 -5.13
C LEU A 172 8.51 7.22 -4.99
N VAL A 173 7.51 6.55 -5.58
CA VAL A 173 6.13 7.03 -5.63
C VAL A 173 5.53 7.21 -4.25
N ASN A 174 5.80 6.28 -3.32
CA ASN A 174 5.33 6.43 -1.93
C ASN A 174 5.77 7.75 -1.28
N ASN A 175 6.88 8.35 -1.73
CA ASN A 175 7.44 9.56 -1.12
C ASN A 175 6.91 10.85 -1.76
N ALA A 176 6.08 10.76 -2.81
CA ALA A 176 5.37 11.91 -3.37
C ALA A 176 4.38 12.50 -2.35
N ASP A 177 4.26 13.83 -2.29
CA ASP A 177 3.38 14.50 -1.34
C ASP A 177 1.91 14.10 -1.53
N CYS A 178 1.44 14.05 -2.78
CA CYS A 178 0.08 13.61 -3.10
C CYS A 178 -0.17 12.12 -2.86
N LYS A 179 0.86 11.33 -2.58
CA LYS A 179 0.73 9.93 -2.16
C LYS A 179 0.69 9.84 -0.64
N HIS A 180 1.80 10.10 0.05
CA HIS A 180 1.91 9.77 1.47
C HIS A 180 1.07 10.64 2.40
N LEU A 181 0.87 11.93 2.08
CA LEU A 181 0.04 12.83 2.89
C LEU A 181 -1.44 12.41 2.89
N PHE A 182 -1.90 11.80 1.82
CA PHE A 182 -3.32 11.43 1.65
C PHE A 182 -3.55 9.93 1.79
N GLU A 183 -2.87 9.09 1.04
CA GLU A 183 -3.08 7.65 1.10
C GLU A 183 -2.60 7.06 2.40
N ASN A 184 -1.32 7.22 2.75
CA ASN A 184 -0.80 6.60 3.97
C ASN A 184 -1.50 7.15 5.22
N ARG A 185 -1.92 8.40 5.22
CA ARG A 185 -2.60 9.02 6.36
C ARG A 185 -4.10 8.77 6.35
N TYR A 186 -4.82 9.26 5.33
CA TYR A 186 -6.28 9.23 5.31
C TYR A 186 -6.81 7.89 4.78
N GLY A 187 -6.17 7.32 3.77
CA GLY A 187 -6.54 6.02 3.20
C GLY A 187 -6.38 4.91 4.23
N THR A 188 -5.18 4.74 4.78
CA THR A 188 -4.91 3.74 5.82
C THR A 188 -5.74 4.04 7.08
N GLY A 189 -5.83 5.30 7.49
CA GLY A 189 -6.60 5.69 8.68
C GLY A 189 -8.06 5.27 8.59
N GLN A 190 -8.71 5.43 7.43
CA GLN A 190 -10.08 4.98 7.23
C GLN A 190 -10.18 3.46 7.10
N SER A 191 -9.46 2.88 6.15
CA SER A 191 -9.62 1.48 5.77
C SER A 191 -9.28 0.48 6.89
N VAL A 192 -8.34 0.83 7.78
CA VAL A 192 -8.04 0.03 8.98
C VAL A 192 -9.26 -0.05 9.88
N TRP A 193 -9.94 1.08 10.12
CA TRP A 193 -11.16 1.09 10.94
C TRP A 193 -12.35 0.47 10.25
N ASP A 194 -12.46 0.54 8.92
CA ASP A 194 -13.46 -0.19 8.16
C ASP A 194 -13.28 -1.71 8.38
N GLY A 195 -12.05 -2.22 8.28
CA GLY A 195 -11.71 -3.61 8.54
C GLY A 195 -12.00 -4.05 9.97
N ILE A 196 -11.55 -3.28 10.96
CA ILE A 196 -11.78 -3.58 12.39
C ILE A 196 -13.28 -3.58 12.71
N ASN A 197 -14.00 -2.53 12.34
CA ASN A 197 -15.43 -2.38 12.64
C ASN A 197 -16.27 -3.47 11.98
N ARG A 198 -16.03 -3.76 10.70
CA ARG A 198 -16.72 -4.81 9.96
C ARG A 198 -16.47 -6.19 10.58
N THR A 199 -15.24 -6.49 10.93
CA THR A 199 -14.83 -7.81 11.43
C THR A 199 -15.30 -8.05 12.84
N THR A 200 -15.13 -7.07 13.73
CA THR A 200 -15.46 -7.22 15.16
C THR A 200 -16.92 -6.93 15.47
N ASN A 201 -17.54 -5.97 14.80
CA ASN A 201 -18.85 -5.40 15.14
C ASN A 201 -18.93 -4.93 16.60
N LEU A 202 -17.82 -4.32 17.11
CA LEU A 202 -17.72 -3.80 18.46
C LEU A 202 -17.65 -2.27 18.45
N ILE A 203 -18.14 -1.65 19.51
CA ILE A 203 -17.99 -0.22 19.71
C ILE A 203 -16.52 0.13 20.03
N VAL A 204 -16.02 1.21 19.43
CA VAL A 204 -14.66 1.73 19.67
C VAL A 204 -14.63 2.77 20.79
N ALA A 205 -15.73 3.53 20.94
CA ALA A 205 -15.83 4.56 21.95
C ALA A 205 -15.59 4.03 23.37
N GLY A 206 -14.76 4.75 24.13
CA GLY A 206 -14.40 4.41 25.50
C GLY A 206 -13.36 3.28 25.62
N LYS A 207 -12.84 2.74 24.51
CA LYS A 207 -11.76 1.73 24.53
C LYS A 207 -10.38 2.40 24.47
N ASN A 208 -9.41 1.79 25.14
CA ASN A 208 -8.00 2.12 24.99
C ASN A 208 -7.49 1.47 23.68
N VAL A 209 -7.24 2.31 22.66
CA VAL A 209 -6.67 1.87 21.40
C VAL A 209 -5.17 2.18 21.37
N VAL A 210 -4.37 1.15 21.28
CA VAL A 210 -2.91 1.25 21.17
C VAL A 210 -2.53 1.23 19.69
N VAL A 211 -1.89 2.30 19.22
CA VAL A 211 -1.34 2.39 17.86
C VAL A 211 0.18 2.35 17.96
N ALA A 212 0.77 1.30 17.41
CA ALA A 212 2.22 1.15 17.38
C ALA A 212 2.79 1.74 16.10
N GLY A 213 3.55 2.83 16.25
CA GLY A 213 4.08 3.64 15.16
C GLY A 213 3.30 4.95 14.96
N TYR A 214 4.04 6.06 14.76
CA TYR A 214 3.44 7.38 14.51
C TYR A 214 3.97 8.03 13.23
N GLY A 215 4.26 7.19 12.21
CA GLY A 215 4.42 7.62 10.82
C GLY A 215 3.08 8.06 10.22
N TRP A 216 3.02 8.26 8.92
CA TRP A 216 1.80 8.73 8.25
C TRP A 216 0.60 7.81 8.49
N CYS A 217 0.78 6.49 8.40
CA CYS A 217 -0.28 5.53 8.72
C CYS A 217 -0.75 5.64 10.17
N GLY A 218 0.20 5.66 11.12
CA GLY A 218 -0.10 5.76 12.54
C GLY A 218 -0.85 7.04 12.92
N LYS A 219 -0.49 8.18 12.32
CA LYS A 219 -1.22 9.45 12.45
C LYS A 219 -2.67 9.32 12.00
N GLY A 220 -2.88 8.70 10.84
CA GLY A 220 -4.22 8.48 10.30
C GLY A 220 -5.07 7.56 11.16
N VAL A 221 -4.51 6.42 11.56
CA VAL A 221 -5.19 5.42 12.41
C VAL A 221 -5.55 6.04 13.78
N SER A 222 -4.62 6.77 14.41
CA SER A 222 -4.83 7.46 15.69
C SER A 222 -5.91 8.52 15.60
N MET A 223 -5.86 9.34 14.56
CA MET A 223 -6.87 10.40 14.32
C MET A 223 -8.27 9.80 14.15
N ARG A 224 -8.42 8.72 13.38
CA ARG A 224 -9.71 8.06 13.18
C ARG A 224 -10.20 7.37 14.46
N ALA A 225 -9.31 6.70 15.22
CA ALA A 225 -9.65 6.13 16.52
C ALA A 225 -10.22 7.17 17.47
N LYS A 226 -9.56 8.32 17.57
CA LYS A 226 -10.02 9.46 18.38
C LYS A 226 -11.40 9.96 17.92
N GLY A 227 -11.60 10.06 16.60
CA GLY A 227 -12.89 10.43 16.00
C GLY A 227 -14.02 9.42 16.30
N LEU A 228 -13.69 8.15 16.51
CA LEU A 228 -14.62 7.09 16.93
C LEU A 228 -14.83 7.07 18.47
N GLY A 229 -14.20 7.98 19.21
CA GLY A 229 -14.37 8.12 20.66
C GLY A 229 -13.44 7.25 21.49
N ALA A 230 -12.34 6.75 20.93
CA ALA A 230 -11.34 5.98 21.65
C ALA A 230 -10.43 6.87 22.52
N ASP A 231 -9.92 6.30 23.61
CA ASP A 231 -8.72 6.76 24.29
C ASP A 231 -7.48 6.21 23.58
N VAL A 232 -6.79 7.07 22.82
CA VAL A 232 -5.67 6.64 21.98
C VAL A 232 -4.35 6.71 22.72
N ILE A 233 -3.60 5.63 22.62
CA ILE A 233 -2.25 5.46 23.14
C ILE A 233 -1.33 5.17 21.96
N VAL A 234 -0.26 5.94 21.81
CA VAL A 234 0.76 5.74 20.77
C VAL A 234 2.00 5.12 21.42
N THR A 235 2.58 4.12 20.73
CA THR A 235 3.92 3.63 21.04
C THR A 235 4.85 3.97 19.88
N GLU A 236 6.03 4.53 20.15
CA GLU A 236 6.97 5.01 19.12
C GLU A 236 8.41 4.91 19.63
N ILE A 237 9.35 4.71 18.70
CA ILE A 237 10.79 4.65 19.00
C ILE A 237 11.51 5.96 18.62
N ASP A 238 10.94 6.73 17.69
CA ASP A 238 11.48 8.03 17.29
C ASP A 238 10.99 9.10 18.27
N PRO A 239 11.89 9.78 19.01
CA PRO A 239 11.50 10.78 20.02
C PRO A 239 10.79 11.99 19.40
N ILE A 240 11.08 12.35 18.15
CA ILE A 240 10.41 13.47 17.47
C ILE A 240 8.95 13.10 17.16
N ARG A 241 8.72 11.92 16.62
CA ARG A 241 7.36 11.42 16.33
C ARG A 241 6.56 11.19 17.62
N ALA A 242 7.22 10.67 18.67
CA ALA A 242 6.58 10.52 19.97
C ALA A 242 6.14 11.88 20.55
N MET A 243 6.97 12.90 20.44
CA MET A 243 6.67 14.27 20.88
C MET A 243 5.54 14.89 20.03
N GLU A 244 5.53 14.65 18.72
CA GLU A 244 4.44 15.05 17.82
C GLU A 244 3.11 14.41 18.24
N ALA A 245 3.09 13.11 18.57
CA ALA A 245 1.90 12.42 19.06
C ALA A 245 1.35 13.05 20.35
N VAL A 246 2.23 13.45 21.27
CA VAL A 246 1.83 14.18 22.49
C VAL A 246 1.19 15.52 22.14
N MET A 247 1.76 16.28 21.20
CA MET A 247 1.22 17.58 20.79
C MET A 247 -0.12 17.45 20.04
N ASP A 248 -0.35 16.34 19.34
CA ASP A 248 -1.64 15.99 18.71
C ASP A 248 -2.68 15.53 19.74
N GLY A 249 -2.30 15.48 21.04
CA GLY A 249 -3.17 15.17 22.16
C GLY A 249 -3.40 13.68 22.40
N PHE A 250 -2.42 12.86 22.07
CA PHE A 250 -2.41 11.42 22.37
C PHE A 250 -1.53 11.12 23.59
N LYS A 251 -1.85 10.02 24.29
CA LYS A 251 -0.95 9.46 25.31
C LYS A 251 0.19 8.73 24.61
N VAL A 252 1.40 8.85 25.13
CA VAL A 252 2.56 8.10 24.65
C VAL A 252 3.14 7.30 25.80
N MET A 253 3.41 6.00 25.56
CA MET A 253 4.08 5.12 26.52
C MET A 253 4.79 3.96 25.81
N SER A 254 5.57 3.19 26.53
CA SER A 254 6.19 1.99 25.96
C SER A 254 5.15 0.91 25.64
N MET A 255 5.41 0.02 24.68
CA MET A 255 4.52 -1.10 24.38
C MET A 255 4.28 -1.99 25.60
N SER A 256 5.31 -2.15 26.46
CA SER A 256 5.20 -2.95 27.68
C SER A 256 4.18 -2.38 28.69
N GLU A 257 4.06 -1.05 28.76
CA GLU A 257 3.04 -0.36 29.58
C GLU A 257 1.67 -0.39 28.89
N ALA A 258 1.65 -0.10 27.58
CA ALA A 258 0.44 -0.10 26.78
C ALA A 258 -0.26 -1.47 26.74
N ALA A 259 0.52 -2.56 26.75
CA ALA A 259 -0.01 -3.93 26.75
C ALA A 259 -0.95 -4.19 27.96
N ALA A 260 -0.64 -3.63 29.13
CA ALA A 260 -1.46 -3.83 30.33
C ALA A 260 -2.80 -3.07 30.32
N VAL A 261 -2.93 -2.04 29.49
CA VAL A 261 -4.09 -1.14 29.51
C VAL A 261 -4.90 -1.11 28.20
N GLY A 262 -4.31 -1.60 27.10
CA GLY A 262 -4.93 -1.62 25.77
C GLY A 262 -6.10 -2.61 25.65
N ASP A 263 -7.08 -2.25 24.85
CA ASP A 263 -8.21 -3.11 24.45
C ASP A 263 -8.10 -3.53 22.99
N ILE A 264 -7.64 -2.62 22.13
CA ILE A 264 -7.39 -2.87 20.70
C ILE A 264 -5.97 -2.38 20.39
N PHE A 265 -5.19 -3.22 19.68
CA PHE A 265 -3.82 -2.95 19.28
C PHE A 265 -3.73 -2.96 17.75
N VAL A 266 -3.19 -1.88 17.18
CA VAL A 266 -2.99 -1.74 15.73
C VAL A 266 -1.51 -1.43 15.48
N THR A 267 -0.80 -2.34 14.79
CA THR A 267 0.60 -2.11 14.42
C THR A 267 0.72 -1.54 13.01
N VAL A 268 1.55 -0.50 12.85
CA VAL A 268 1.76 0.25 11.60
C VAL A 268 3.21 0.75 11.46
N THR A 269 4.17 -0.07 11.90
CA THR A 269 5.59 0.33 11.98
C THR A 269 6.42 -0.10 10.77
N GLY A 270 6.02 -1.17 10.10
CA GLY A 270 6.84 -1.86 9.09
C GLY A 270 8.01 -2.66 9.68
N CYS A 271 8.07 -2.81 11.02
CA CYS A 271 9.13 -3.54 11.72
C CYS A 271 8.61 -4.90 12.21
N ASN A 272 9.49 -5.89 12.35
CA ASN A 272 9.12 -7.18 12.92
C ASN A 272 9.03 -7.13 14.46
N ASP A 273 8.26 -8.06 15.02
CA ASP A 273 8.19 -8.34 16.47
C ASP A 273 7.88 -7.10 17.34
N VAL A 274 6.94 -6.28 16.91
CA VAL A 274 6.46 -5.08 17.66
C VAL A 274 5.62 -5.52 18.86
N ILE A 275 4.75 -6.51 18.67
CA ILE A 275 4.00 -7.17 19.75
C ILE A 275 4.55 -8.59 19.91
N THR A 276 5.18 -8.85 21.06
CA THR A 276 5.89 -10.12 21.36
C THR A 276 5.15 -10.96 22.39
N ALA A 277 5.69 -12.15 22.69
CA ALA A 277 5.19 -13.06 23.72
C ALA A 277 5.04 -12.37 25.10
N ASP A 278 6.02 -11.55 25.49
CA ASP A 278 6.00 -10.83 26.77
C ASP A 278 4.85 -9.81 26.85
N HIS A 279 4.48 -9.23 25.71
CA HIS A 279 3.35 -8.30 25.64
C HIS A 279 2.02 -9.04 25.76
N PHE A 280 1.84 -10.19 25.08
CA PHE A 280 0.62 -11.00 25.18
C PHE A 280 0.31 -11.42 26.62
N MET A 281 1.33 -11.78 27.41
CA MET A 281 1.15 -12.16 28.82
C MET A 281 0.66 -11.02 29.71
N LYS A 282 0.86 -9.75 29.31
CA LYS A 282 0.43 -8.55 30.04
C LYS A 282 -0.93 -8.05 29.57
N MET A 283 -1.41 -8.49 28.42
CA MET A 283 -2.67 -8.01 27.85
C MET A 283 -3.87 -8.45 28.69
N LYS A 284 -4.91 -7.64 28.64
CA LYS A 284 -6.21 -7.96 29.24
C LYS A 284 -6.83 -9.17 28.57
N ASP A 285 -7.70 -9.85 29.29
CA ASP A 285 -8.62 -10.80 28.67
C ASP A 285 -9.52 -10.09 27.66
N GLY A 286 -9.62 -10.67 26.46
CA GLY A 286 -10.38 -10.09 25.36
C GLY A 286 -9.64 -9.04 24.52
N ALA A 287 -8.34 -8.81 24.74
CA ALA A 287 -7.56 -7.90 23.92
C ALA A 287 -7.54 -8.33 22.44
N ILE A 288 -7.66 -7.36 21.54
CA ILE A 288 -7.72 -7.58 20.08
C ILE A 288 -6.47 -6.99 19.46
N CYS A 289 -5.71 -7.79 18.71
CA CYS A 289 -4.55 -7.33 17.95
C CYS A 289 -4.81 -7.45 16.45
N CYS A 290 -4.40 -6.42 15.71
CA CYS A 290 -4.37 -6.43 14.25
C CYS A 290 -3.16 -5.68 13.72
N ASN A 291 -2.81 -5.97 12.48
CA ASN A 291 -1.71 -5.35 11.77
C ASN A 291 -2.22 -4.56 10.56
N ALA A 292 -1.63 -3.42 10.32
CA ALA A 292 -1.81 -2.62 9.12
C ALA A 292 -0.47 -2.23 8.47
N GLY A 293 0.64 -2.86 8.89
CA GLY A 293 1.91 -2.85 8.17
C GLY A 293 1.88 -3.84 7.00
N HIS A 294 2.75 -3.63 6.03
CA HIS A 294 2.73 -4.35 4.75
C HIS A 294 2.87 -5.88 4.91
N PHE A 295 3.74 -6.36 5.81
CA PHE A 295 3.94 -7.78 6.10
C PHE A 295 3.33 -8.19 7.44
N ASP A 296 3.02 -9.46 7.59
CA ASP A 296 2.44 -10.10 8.78
C ASP A 296 3.48 -10.43 9.88
N VAL A 297 4.48 -9.58 10.04
CA VAL A 297 5.62 -9.81 10.94
C VAL A 297 5.59 -8.95 12.21
N GLU A 298 4.73 -7.91 12.26
CA GLU A 298 4.70 -6.95 13.37
C GLU A 298 4.10 -7.55 14.65
N VAL A 299 3.07 -8.39 14.51
CA VAL A 299 2.47 -9.14 15.61
C VAL A 299 3.05 -10.56 15.58
N ALA A 300 3.74 -10.96 16.63
CA ALA A 300 4.40 -12.27 16.70
C ALA A 300 3.40 -13.42 16.86
N VAL A 301 2.50 -13.61 15.87
CA VAL A 301 1.45 -14.63 15.90
C VAL A 301 2.00 -16.05 16.05
N ALA A 302 3.16 -16.34 15.46
CA ALA A 302 3.82 -17.64 15.61
C ALA A 302 4.24 -17.91 17.08
N ALA A 303 4.66 -16.87 17.81
CA ALA A 303 4.96 -16.98 19.24
C ALA A 303 3.67 -17.17 20.05
N LEU A 304 2.60 -16.43 19.72
CA LEU A 304 1.30 -16.57 20.35
C LEU A 304 0.73 -18.00 20.17
N LYS A 305 0.83 -18.56 18.96
CA LYS A 305 0.44 -19.96 18.68
C LYS A 305 1.17 -20.98 19.56
N LYS A 306 2.46 -20.76 19.82
CA LYS A 306 3.27 -21.66 20.65
C LYS A 306 2.95 -21.58 22.14
N MET A 307 2.59 -20.40 22.65
CA MET A 307 2.28 -20.20 24.07
C MET A 307 0.82 -20.40 24.44
N ALA A 308 -0.07 -20.47 23.45
CA ALA A 308 -1.49 -20.69 23.68
C ALA A 308 -1.76 -22.14 24.13
N VAL A 309 -2.58 -22.28 25.17
CA VAL A 309 -3.10 -23.58 25.64
C VAL A 309 -4.38 -24.00 24.92
N GLY A 310 -4.97 -23.10 24.12
CA GLY A 310 -6.13 -23.36 23.28
C GLY A 310 -6.21 -22.36 22.13
N HIS A 311 -6.69 -22.82 20.99
CA HIS A 311 -6.89 -22.02 19.78
C HIS A 311 -8.19 -22.44 19.09
N ALA A 312 -8.98 -21.45 18.68
CA ALA A 312 -10.23 -21.68 17.92
C ALA A 312 -10.62 -20.43 17.12
N PRO A 313 -11.29 -20.59 15.98
CA PRO A 313 -11.97 -19.48 15.31
C PRO A 313 -12.99 -18.81 16.24
N ALA A 314 -12.97 -17.50 16.35
CA ALA A 314 -13.96 -16.73 17.11
C ALA A 314 -15.05 -16.15 16.20
N ARG A 315 -14.64 -15.63 15.05
CA ARG A 315 -15.49 -15.09 13.98
C ARG A 315 -14.78 -15.26 12.64
N ASN A 316 -15.46 -14.91 11.56
CA ASN A 316 -14.79 -14.77 10.26
C ASN A 316 -13.64 -13.76 10.39
N ASN A 317 -12.45 -14.16 9.98
CA ASN A 317 -11.20 -13.39 10.10
C ASN A 317 -10.77 -13.05 11.55
N ILE A 318 -11.26 -13.72 12.58
CA ILE A 318 -10.79 -13.56 13.96
C ILE A 318 -10.49 -14.94 14.58
N GLU A 319 -9.25 -15.10 15.04
CA GLU A 319 -8.77 -16.25 15.79
C GLU A 319 -8.61 -15.91 17.27
N ALA A 320 -9.04 -16.83 18.14
CA ALA A 320 -8.93 -16.74 19.59
C ALA A 320 -7.79 -17.63 20.11
N TYR A 321 -6.92 -17.09 20.90
CA TYR A 321 -5.78 -17.77 21.53
C TYR A 321 -5.92 -17.70 23.04
N LYS A 322 -6.16 -18.82 23.70
CA LYS A 322 -6.25 -18.90 25.17
C LYS A 322 -4.86 -19.12 25.77
N LEU A 323 -4.49 -18.28 26.72
CA LEU A 323 -3.22 -18.34 27.42
C LEU A 323 -3.31 -19.10 28.74
N GLU A 324 -2.16 -19.53 29.30
CA GLU A 324 -2.10 -20.24 30.61
C GLU A 324 -2.64 -19.41 31.79
N ASN A 325 -2.52 -18.07 31.72
CA ASN A 325 -3.08 -17.16 32.74
C ASN A 325 -4.61 -17.04 32.70
N GLY A 326 -5.26 -17.74 31.75
CA GLY A 326 -6.71 -17.74 31.56
C GLY A 326 -7.22 -16.67 30.59
N ASN A 327 -6.41 -15.70 30.17
CA ASN A 327 -6.80 -14.65 29.24
C ASN A 327 -6.88 -15.19 27.81
N THR A 328 -7.75 -14.61 27.01
CA THR A 328 -7.91 -14.88 25.58
C THR A 328 -7.49 -13.66 24.80
N ILE A 329 -6.59 -13.84 23.82
CA ILE A 329 -6.18 -12.81 22.88
C ILE A 329 -6.77 -13.09 21.51
N TYR A 330 -7.34 -12.08 20.89
CA TYR A 330 -7.92 -12.17 19.55
C TYR A 330 -6.99 -11.58 18.51
N ILE A 331 -6.79 -12.28 17.41
CA ILE A 331 -5.99 -11.81 16.26
C ILE A 331 -6.93 -11.67 15.06
N ILE A 332 -6.95 -10.46 14.45
CA ILE A 332 -7.68 -10.22 13.20
C ILE A 332 -6.76 -10.59 12.02
N ALA A 333 -7.34 -11.26 11.03
CA ALA A 333 -6.71 -11.61 9.75
C ALA A 333 -5.35 -12.31 9.91
N GLU A 334 -5.18 -13.09 10.97
CA GLU A 334 -3.94 -13.81 11.29
C GLU A 334 -2.69 -12.90 11.39
N GLY A 335 -2.86 -11.62 11.71
CA GLY A 335 -1.78 -10.62 11.76
C GLY A 335 -1.43 -10.00 10.40
N ARG A 336 -2.19 -10.28 9.34
CA ARG A 336 -2.03 -9.69 8.01
C ARG A 336 -2.72 -8.33 7.93
N LEU A 337 -2.52 -7.60 6.82
CA LEU A 337 -3.11 -6.30 6.53
C LEU A 337 -4.65 -6.29 6.75
N VAL A 338 -5.10 -5.73 7.86
CA VAL A 338 -6.52 -5.76 8.27
C VAL A 338 -7.43 -5.04 7.28
N ASN A 339 -6.97 -3.97 6.65
CA ASN A 339 -7.72 -3.16 5.69
C ASN A 339 -7.99 -3.86 4.35
N LEU A 340 -7.18 -4.84 3.99
CA LEU A 340 -7.31 -5.60 2.75
C LEU A 340 -7.84 -7.01 2.98
N ALA A 341 -7.39 -7.68 4.04
CA ALA A 341 -7.87 -9.02 4.37
C ALA A 341 -9.31 -9.03 4.94
N ALA A 342 -9.75 -7.92 5.53
CA ALA A 342 -11.06 -7.79 6.17
C ALA A 342 -11.90 -6.61 5.63
N GLY A 343 -11.43 -5.93 4.57
CA GLY A 343 -12.07 -4.76 3.97
C GLY A 343 -11.74 -4.62 2.49
N ASP A 344 -12.16 -3.51 1.90
CA ASP A 344 -11.98 -3.21 0.46
C ASP A 344 -10.71 -2.35 0.19
N GLY A 345 -9.81 -2.21 1.19
CA GLY A 345 -8.61 -1.40 1.08
C GLY A 345 -8.88 0.11 1.13
N HIS A 346 -7.95 0.89 0.60
CA HIS A 346 -8.05 2.34 0.64
C HIS A 346 -9.20 2.87 -0.23
N PRO A 347 -9.83 4.02 0.15
CA PRO A 347 -10.91 4.62 -0.62
C PRO A 347 -10.51 4.96 -2.06
N ALA A 348 -11.43 4.76 -3.01
CA ALA A 348 -11.18 5.02 -4.44
C ALA A 348 -10.70 6.45 -4.71
N GLU A 349 -11.31 7.46 -4.08
CA GLU A 349 -10.96 8.88 -4.26
C GLU A 349 -9.55 9.21 -3.76
N ILE A 350 -9.00 8.43 -2.83
CA ILE A 350 -7.61 8.53 -2.35
C ILE A 350 -6.68 7.84 -3.34
N MET A 351 -7.01 6.61 -3.76
CA MET A 351 -6.19 5.86 -4.73
C MET A 351 -6.15 6.53 -6.11
N ASP A 352 -7.16 7.32 -6.45
CA ASP A 352 -7.17 8.18 -7.63
C ASP A 352 -5.92 9.08 -7.72
N MET A 353 -5.51 9.69 -6.60
CA MET A 353 -4.29 10.51 -6.56
C MET A 353 -3.03 9.66 -6.62
N SER A 354 -2.95 8.60 -5.83
CA SER A 354 -1.76 7.73 -5.80
C SER A 354 -1.50 7.07 -7.14
N PHE A 355 -2.55 6.56 -7.78
CA PHE A 355 -2.42 5.91 -9.09
C PHE A 355 -2.23 6.90 -10.23
N ALA A 356 -2.69 8.15 -10.09
CA ALA A 356 -2.29 9.22 -11.01
C ALA A 356 -0.78 9.50 -10.92
N ILE A 357 -0.21 9.56 -9.70
CA ILE A 357 1.26 9.66 -9.51
C ILE A 357 1.97 8.46 -10.13
N GLN A 358 1.47 7.23 -9.96
CA GLN A 358 2.05 6.02 -10.56
C GLN A 358 2.07 6.12 -12.09
N ALA A 359 0.93 6.43 -12.71
CA ALA A 359 0.80 6.51 -14.15
C ALA A 359 1.69 7.61 -14.76
N LEU A 360 1.74 8.78 -14.12
CA LEU A 360 2.59 9.89 -14.54
C LEU A 360 4.08 9.61 -14.30
N SER A 361 4.44 8.91 -13.23
CA SER A 361 5.81 8.48 -12.96
C SER A 361 6.28 7.43 -13.97
N ALA A 362 5.43 6.47 -14.33
CA ALA A 362 5.73 5.50 -15.39
C ALA A 362 5.92 6.21 -16.75
N LYS A 363 5.08 7.21 -17.08
CA LYS A 363 5.25 8.05 -18.26
C LYS A 363 6.55 8.84 -18.21
N TYR A 364 6.89 9.43 -17.05
CA TYR A 364 8.14 10.17 -16.86
C TYR A 364 9.37 9.30 -17.14
N LEU A 365 9.38 8.03 -16.72
CA LEU A 365 10.45 7.08 -17.04
C LEU A 365 10.61 6.89 -18.55
N VAL A 366 9.51 6.74 -19.30
CA VAL A 366 9.56 6.61 -20.77
C VAL A 366 10.08 7.89 -21.43
N ASP A 367 9.55 9.03 -21.03
CA ASP A 367 9.93 10.33 -21.60
C ASP A 367 11.41 10.67 -21.34
N ASN A 368 11.96 10.18 -20.24
CA ASN A 368 13.34 10.44 -19.81
C ASN A 368 14.26 9.22 -19.92
N GLU A 369 13.91 8.20 -20.68
CA GLU A 369 14.66 6.94 -20.82
C GLU A 369 16.16 7.16 -21.07
N LYS A 370 16.51 8.20 -21.83
CA LYS A 370 17.90 8.53 -22.21
C LYS A 370 18.63 9.45 -21.25
N THR A 371 17.91 10.14 -20.38
CA THR A 371 18.46 11.20 -19.52
C THR A 371 18.41 10.87 -18.04
N ILE A 372 17.57 9.93 -17.65
CA ILE A 372 17.47 9.50 -16.25
C ILE A 372 18.79 8.86 -15.79
N CYS A 373 19.19 9.17 -14.56
CA CYS A 373 20.44 8.68 -13.99
C CYS A 373 20.45 7.14 -13.87
N ARG A 374 21.51 6.51 -14.39
CA ARG A 374 21.77 5.07 -14.32
C ARG A 374 23.10 4.76 -13.63
N GLU A 375 23.61 5.69 -12.84
CA GLU A 375 24.83 5.47 -12.06
C GLU A 375 24.53 4.60 -10.83
N LYS A 376 25.35 3.55 -10.62
CA LYS A 376 25.21 2.65 -9.46
C LYS A 376 25.33 3.42 -8.15
N GLY A 377 24.35 3.27 -7.28
CA GLY A 377 24.21 3.99 -6.03
C GLY A 377 23.42 5.31 -6.15
N GLN A 378 22.95 5.67 -7.35
CA GLN A 378 22.13 6.85 -7.63
C GLN A 378 20.86 6.51 -8.44
N MET A 379 20.36 5.28 -8.32
CA MET A 379 19.21 4.77 -9.08
C MET A 379 17.85 5.21 -8.50
N LEU A 380 17.83 5.78 -7.30
CA LEU A 380 16.59 6.24 -6.66
C LEU A 380 16.26 7.67 -7.09
N ASN A 381 15.04 7.83 -7.59
CA ASN A 381 14.56 9.11 -8.11
C ASN A 381 13.31 9.54 -7.34
N ALA A 382 13.32 10.73 -6.77
CA ALA A 382 12.11 11.34 -6.25
C ALA A 382 11.13 11.63 -7.41
N VAL A 383 9.83 11.54 -7.13
CA VAL A 383 8.83 12.01 -8.09
C VAL A 383 9.02 13.52 -8.30
N PRO A 384 9.14 14.01 -9.54
CA PRO A 384 9.26 15.43 -9.81
C PRO A 384 8.11 16.24 -9.19
N ARG A 385 8.43 17.38 -8.60
CA ARG A 385 7.43 18.26 -7.95
C ARG A 385 6.33 18.70 -8.91
N GLU A 386 6.64 18.77 -10.19
CA GLU A 386 5.69 19.11 -11.25
C GLU A 386 4.57 18.07 -11.35
N ILE A 387 4.89 16.77 -11.19
CA ILE A 387 3.90 15.68 -11.19
C ILE A 387 3.01 15.79 -9.95
N ASP A 388 3.57 15.99 -8.76
CA ASP A 388 2.81 16.21 -7.52
C ASP A 388 1.86 17.41 -7.65
N ASN A 389 2.37 18.53 -8.16
CA ASN A 389 1.57 19.74 -8.37
C ASN A 389 0.47 19.52 -9.42
N GLU A 390 0.75 18.78 -10.48
CA GLU A 390 -0.24 18.44 -11.51
C GLU A 390 -1.39 17.65 -10.90
N VAL A 391 -1.10 16.58 -10.15
CA VAL A 391 -2.11 15.75 -9.49
C VAL A 391 -2.93 16.59 -8.49
N ALA A 392 -2.29 17.40 -7.65
CA ALA A 392 -2.96 18.27 -6.70
C ALA A 392 -3.89 19.29 -7.39
N ASN A 393 -3.43 19.95 -8.46
CA ASN A 393 -4.23 20.91 -9.20
C ASN A 393 -5.43 20.26 -9.90
N ARG A 394 -5.25 19.08 -10.48
CA ARG A 394 -6.36 18.31 -11.09
C ARG A 394 -7.39 17.93 -10.02
N LYS A 395 -6.95 17.49 -8.84
CA LYS A 395 -7.87 17.12 -7.74
C LYS A 395 -8.64 18.32 -7.20
N LEU A 396 -7.98 19.47 -7.02
CA LEU A 396 -8.64 20.70 -6.61
C LEU A 396 -9.67 21.16 -7.66
N ALA A 397 -9.33 21.05 -8.94
CA ALA A 397 -10.25 21.39 -10.04
C ALA A 397 -11.48 20.46 -10.06
N ASP A 398 -11.28 19.15 -9.82
CA ASP A 398 -12.35 18.16 -9.70
C ASP A 398 -13.32 18.51 -8.56
N TRP A 399 -12.79 18.98 -7.44
CA TRP A 399 -13.60 19.47 -6.30
C TRP A 399 -14.19 20.86 -6.51
N GLY A 400 -13.92 21.52 -7.63
CA GLY A 400 -14.37 22.89 -7.90
C GLY A 400 -13.69 23.93 -7.00
N ILE A 401 -12.51 23.64 -6.46
CA ILE A 401 -11.76 24.50 -5.54
C ILE A 401 -10.74 25.32 -6.32
N SER A 402 -10.76 26.63 -6.14
CA SER A 402 -9.73 27.56 -6.62
C SER A 402 -8.90 28.05 -5.44
N ILE A 403 -7.59 28.17 -5.65
CA ILE A 403 -6.64 28.69 -4.65
C ILE A 403 -6.02 30.01 -5.15
N ASP A 404 -5.48 30.80 -4.23
CA ASP A 404 -4.79 32.04 -4.55
C ASP A 404 -3.55 31.81 -5.42
N LYS A 405 -3.23 32.81 -6.22
CA LYS A 405 -1.98 32.89 -7.01
C LYS A 405 -1.14 34.05 -6.53
N LEU A 406 0.17 33.86 -6.47
CA LEU A 406 1.10 34.93 -6.13
C LEU A 406 1.00 36.05 -7.16
N THR A 407 0.97 37.31 -6.68
CA THR A 407 1.19 38.45 -7.57
C THR A 407 2.63 38.47 -8.08
N PRO A 408 2.94 39.19 -9.18
CA PRO A 408 4.33 39.34 -9.63
C PRO A 408 5.26 39.87 -8.54
N GLU A 409 4.80 40.80 -7.71
CA GLU A 409 5.56 41.36 -6.59
C GLU A 409 5.83 40.32 -5.49
N GLN A 410 4.83 39.53 -5.14
CA GLN A 410 4.97 38.44 -4.16
C GLN A 410 5.94 37.37 -4.69
N SER A 411 5.79 36.99 -5.97
CA SER A 411 6.68 36.03 -6.60
C SER A 411 8.13 36.52 -6.63
N LYS A 412 8.34 37.82 -6.94
CA LYS A 412 9.66 38.44 -6.90
C LYS A 412 10.24 38.47 -5.49
N TYR A 413 9.43 38.76 -4.47
CA TYR A 413 9.86 38.75 -3.07
C TYR A 413 10.31 37.36 -2.60
N LEU A 414 9.54 36.32 -2.95
CA LEU A 414 9.82 34.96 -2.49
C LEU A 414 10.94 34.26 -3.27
N TYR A 415 11.04 34.50 -4.59
CA TYR A 415 11.89 33.73 -5.49
C TYR A 415 12.88 34.59 -6.30
N GLY A 416 12.73 35.90 -6.31
CA GLY A 416 13.68 36.79 -6.93
C GLY A 416 14.92 36.94 -6.04
N GLY A 417 16.10 36.48 -6.51
CA GLY A 417 17.33 36.63 -5.75
C GLY A 417 17.59 38.07 -5.34
N HIS A 418 17.91 38.28 -4.06
CA HIS A 418 18.36 39.57 -3.51
C HIS A 418 19.83 39.78 -3.80
#